data_29267dd05d3395da367db3f2473daebe
#
_entry.id   29267dd05d3395da367db3f2473daebe
#
_cell.length_a   1.000
_cell.length_b   1.000
_cell.length_c   1.000
_cell.angle_alpha   90.00
_cell.angle_beta   90.00
_cell.angle_gamma   90.00
#
_symmetry.space_group_name_H-M   'P 1'
#
loop_
_entity.id
_entity.type
_entity.pdbx_description
1 polymer ?
#
loop_
_entity_poly.entity_id
_entity_poly.type
_entity_poly.pdbx_seq_one_letter_code
_entity_poly.pdbx_strand_id
1 'polypeptide(L)'
;MITTSPKRTRRSATPERYRRAGDERNARSVRPTEPIPLNLLENKRQMEVQIHPLAFVGPNAKIGRDVQIGPFCVVEDGATIGDGCVLEARVSIKKGVVVGKNNHIFEGATIGGLPQCVGLTEEDCGGVIVGDGCVIRENVTIHRSMRADDSTVVGNDCMLMANTHVAHDCRIADEVIMANNVMLAGHVSVGRRAFVSGAAGAHQFVRIGAFAMVGGQAHLVRDVPPFVTVDGLSSQVVGLNSVGLRRAGFSTADLRKLKAIYRVVYKSGLNWREIVDKIEREHTEGVGLEMARFLATTTRGITAERAVLPTVAGAREAARDAAEKAEKNEANDDAEPVRLRVVDENGASLLPPPSKRRVV
;
A
#
# COMPACT_ATOMS: atom_id res chain seq x y z
N MET A 1 -30.44 -47.93 26.57
CA MET A 1 -31.55 -47.60 25.66
C MET A 1 -31.10 -46.45 24.77
N ILE A 2 -30.82 -46.74 23.52
CA ILE A 2 -30.32 -45.82 22.51
C ILE A 2 -31.52 -45.48 21.64
N THR A 3 -31.89 -44.17 21.61
CA THR A 3 -32.92 -43.68 20.68
C THR A 3 -32.26 -42.84 19.59
N THR A 4 -32.33 -43.33 18.38
CA THR A 4 -31.89 -42.73 17.12
C THR A 4 -32.90 -41.69 16.64
N SER A 5 -32.43 -40.49 16.25
CA SER A 5 -33.21 -39.44 15.60
C SER A 5 -32.91 -39.38 14.09
N PRO A 6 -33.88 -39.07 13.21
CA PRO A 6 -33.75 -39.29 11.78
C PRO A 6 -33.12 -38.10 11.03
N LYS A 7 -32.39 -38.39 9.96
CA LYS A 7 -31.76 -37.48 9.00
C LYS A 7 -32.81 -36.68 8.22
N ARG A 8 -32.75 -35.34 8.27
CA ARG A 8 -33.45 -34.42 7.37
C ARG A 8 -32.64 -34.13 6.12
N THR A 9 -33.12 -34.59 4.98
CA THR A 9 -32.66 -34.22 3.64
C THR A 9 -33.05 -32.77 3.34
N ARG A 10 -32.05 -31.92 3.01
CA ARG A 10 -32.30 -30.58 2.45
C ARG A 10 -32.50 -30.68 0.93
N ARG A 11 -33.70 -30.34 0.48
CA ARG A 11 -33.99 -30.07 -0.94
C ARG A 11 -33.51 -28.65 -1.27
N SER A 12 -32.79 -28.52 -2.39
CA SER A 12 -32.41 -27.28 -3.03
C SER A 12 -33.64 -26.58 -3.61
N ALA A 13 -33.85 -25.31 -3.24
CA ALA A 13 -34.83 -24.46 -3.88
C ALA A 13 -34.13 -23.44 -4.78
N THR A 14 -34.49 -23.47 -6.05
CA THR A 14 -34.13 -22.53 -7.10
C THR A 14 -34.95 -21.24 -6.94
N PRO A 15 -34.43 -20.03 -7.11
CA PRO A 15 -35.26 -18.82 -7.05
C PRO A 15 -36.01 -18.60 -8.37
N GLU A 16 -37.32 -18.51 -8.24
CA GLU A 16 -38.23 -18.17 -9.33
C GLU A 16 -38.13 -16.70 -9.75
N ARG A 17 -38.29 -16.51 -11.06
CA ARG A 17 -38.26 -15.25 -11.79
C ARG A 17 -39.42 -14.33 -11.38
N TYR A 18 -39.11 -13.07 -11.03
CA TYR A 18 -40.08 -12.00 -10.94
C TYR A 18 -40.62 -11.66 -12.36
N ARG A 19 -41.86 -12.03 -12.65
CA ARG A 19 -42.64 -11.53 -13.80
C ARG A 19 -43.22 -10.16 -13.46
N ARG A 20 -42.99 -9.19 -14.32
CA ARG A 20 -43.67 -7.88 -14.34
C ARG A 20 -45.16 -8.07 -14.58
N ALA A 21 -45.98 -7.57 -13.70
CA ALA A 21 -47.39 -7.26 -13.99
C ALA A 21 -47.46 -5.76 -14.37
N GLY A 22 -47.91 -5.50 -15.57
CA GLY A 22 -48.20 -4.14 -16.02
C GLY A 22 -49.45 -3.60 -15.32
N ASP A 23 -49.41 -2.36 -14.89
CA ASP A 23 -50.60 -1.58 -14.55
C ASP A 23 -50.67 -0.35 -15.42
N GLU A 24 -51.43 -0.44 -16.51
CA GLU A 24 -51.88 0.67 -17.32
C GLU A 24 -53.05 1.33 -16.59
N ARG A 25 -52.84 2.45 -15.93
CA ARG A 25 -53.86 3.49 -15.69
C ARG A 25 -53.29 4.63 -14.83
N ASN A 26 -52.80 5.66 -15.52
CA ASN A 26 -53.00 7.08 -15.23
C ASN A 26 -52.02 7.95 -16.03
N ALA A 27 -52.28 8.11 -17.33
CA ALA A 27 -51.71 9.20 -18.09
C ALA A 27 -52.44 10.51 -17.67
N ARG A 28 -51.97 11.14 -16.58
CA ARG A 28 -52.24 12.56 -16.37
C ARG A 28 -51.35 13.37 -17.30
N SER A 29 -51.97 14.10 -18.20
CA SER A 29 -51.31 15.07 -19.08
C SER A 29 -50.45 16.05 -18.22
N VAL A 30 -49.13 15.89 -18.29
CA VAL A 30 -48.23 16.89 -17.76
C VAL A 30 -48.27 18.06 -18.74
N ARG A 31 -48.84 19.21 -18.32
CA ARG A 31 -48.72 20.47 -19.06
C ARG A 31 -47.22 20.78 -19.23
N PRO A 32 -46.81 21.34 -20.39
CA PRO A 32 -45.43 21.78 -20.54
C PRO A 32 -45.16 22.84 -19.47
N THR A 33 -44.22 22.56 -18.59
CA THR A 33 -43.68 23.57 -17.68
C THR A 33 -43.01 24.65 -18.50
N GLU A 34 -43.38 25.90 -18.33
CA GLU A 34 -42.71 27.04 -18.93
C GLU A 34 -41.20 26.93 -18.67
N PRO A 35 -40.35 27.30 -19.63
CA PRO A 35 -38.92 27.28 -19.43
C PRO A 35 -38.57 28.20 -18.25
N ILE A 36 -37.89 27.63 -17.26
CA ILE A 36 -37.36 28.39 -16.14
C ILE A 36 -36.46 29.50 -16.70
N PRO A 37 -36.74 30.78 -16.38
CA PRO A 37 -35.97 31.88 -16.97
C PRO A 37 -34.50 31.72 -16.57
N LEU A 38 -33.61 31.76 -17.56
CA LEU A 38 -32.14 31.58 -17.46
C LEU A 38 -31.45 32.58 -16.47
N ASN A 39 -32.12 33.65 -16.10
CA ASN A 39 -31.62 34.63 -15.15
C ASN A 39 -31.68 34.18 -13.66
N LEU A 40 -32.29 33.03 -13.34
CA LEU A 40 -32.22 32.43 -12.02
C LEU A 40 -30.98 31.55 -11.81
N LEU A 41 -30.19 31.29 -12.86
CA LEU A 41 -28.94 30.52 -12.78
C LEU A 41 -27.69 31.38 -12.64
N GLU A 42 -27.81 32.70 -12.76
CA GLU A 42 -26.71 33.64 -12.48
C GLU A 42 -26.79 34.25 -11.06
N ASN A 43 -27.15 33.47 -10.07
CA ASN A 43 -26.67 33.77 -8.72
C ASN A 43 -25.15 33.55 -8.77
N LYS A 44 -24.39 34.65 -9.07
CA LYS A 44 -23.00 34.74 -8.63
C LYS A 44 -23.01 34.45 -7.13
N ARG A 45 -22.79 33.19 -6.74
CA ARG A 45 -22.48 32.88 -5.35
C ARG A 45 -21.36 33.84 -4.99
N GLN A 46 -21.65 34.78 -4.08
CA GLN A 46 -20.60 35.57 -3.46
C GLN A 46 -19.60 34.54 -2.93
N MET A 47 -18.37 34.61 -3.41
CA MET A 47 -17.26 33.72 -3.04
C MET A 47 -16.81 34.12 -1.61
N GLU A 48 -17.62 33.79 -0.63
CA GLU A 48 -17.52 34.24 0.74
C GLU A 48 -17.05 33.09 1.65
N VAL A 49 -16.06 33.41 2.48
CA VAL A 49 -15.56 32.47 3.50
C VAL A 49 -16.64 32.27 4.56
N GLN A 50 -17.03 31.03 4.84
CA GLN A 50 -18.02 30.67 5.84
C GLN A 50 -17.33 30.06 7.07
N ILE A 51 -17.25 30.85 8.15
CA ILE A 51 -16.66 30.39 9.42
C ILE A 51 -17.76 30.20 10.46
N HIS A 52 -17.90 29.00 10.99
CA HIS A 52 -18.85 28.75 12.06
C HIS A 52 -18.50 29.54 13.32
N PRO A 53 -19.46 30.18 14.04
CA PRO A 53 -19.18 31.04 15.21
C PRO A 53 -18.42 30.35 16.34
N LEU A 54 -18.47 29.00 16.43
CA LEU A 54 -17.73 28.22 17.42
C LEU A 54 -16.37 27.70 16.89
N ALA A 55 -15.93 28.14 15.72
CA ALA A 55 -14.58 27.85 15.23
C ALA A 55 -13.60 28.93 15.72
N PHE A 56 -12.37 28.52 15.98
CA PHE A 56 -11.25 29.44 16.23
C PHE A 56 -10.37 29.52 14.98
N VAL A 57 -10.17 30.71 14.46
CA VAL A 57 -9.25 30.97 13.36
C VAL A 57 -8.28 32.07 13.83
N GLY A 58 -6.99 31.75 13.85
CA GLY A 58 -5.94 32.66 14.25
C GLY A 58 -5.88 33.89 13.35
N PRO A 59 -5.60 35.06 13.90
CA PRO A 59 -5.66 36.35 13.17
C PRO A 59 -4.67 36.41 11.98
N ASN A 60 -3.59 35.65 12.02
CA ASN A 60 -2.59 35.57 10.95
C ASN A 60 -2.73 34.31 10.06
N ALA A 61 -3.81 33.53 10.21
CA ALA A 61 -4.13 32.44 9.30
C ALA A 61 -4.56 32.99 7.94
N LYS A 62 -4.07 32.39 6.86
CA LYS A 62 -4.42 32.78 5.49
C LYS A 62 -5.53 31.84 4.97
N ILE A 63 -6.73 32.39 4.81
CA ILE A 63 -7.89 31.62 4.34
C ILE A 63 -8.23 32.06 2.91
N GLY A 64 -8.30 31.11 2.00
CA GLY A 64 -8.69 31.31 0.61
C GLY A 64 -10.19 31.61 0.45
N ARG A 65 -10.62 31.80 -0.80
CA ARG A 65 -12.03 32.08 -1.15
C ARG A 65 -12.85 30.80 -1.08
N ASP A 66 -14.16 30.91 -0.81
CA ASP A 66 -15.12 29.80 -0.75
C ASP A 66 -14.75 28.70 0.25
N VAL A 67 -13.97 29.03 1.28
CA VAL A 67 -13.61 28.09 2.33
C VAL A 67 -14.76 28.00 3.34
N GLN A 68 -15.10 26.77 3.73
CA GLN A 68 -16.07 26.47 4.78
C GLN A 68 -15.36 25.88 5.99
N ILE A 69 -15.56 26.47 7.18
CA ILE A 69 -14.96 26.02 8.45
C ILE A 69 -16.07 25.70 9.43
N GLY A 70 -16.22 24.42 9.76
CA GLY A 70 -17.24 23.86 10.64
C GLY A 70 -17.03 24.17 12.13
N PRO A 71 -17.97 23.76 13.00
CA PRO A 71 -17.92 24.05 14.43
C PRO A 71 -16.72 23.37 15.11
N PHE A 72 -16.16 24.07 16.11
CA PHE A 72 -15.04 23.59 16.94
C PHE A 72 -13.77 23.33 16.16
N CYS A 73 -13.65 23.82 14.93
CA CYS A 73 -12.38 23.80 14.21
C CYS A 73 -11.39 24.76 14.87
N VAL A 74 -10.11 24.39 14.81
CA VAL A 74 -9.00 25.24 15.27
C VAL A 74 -8.02 25.39 14.11
N VAL A 75 -7.88 26.61 13.59
CA VAL A 75 -6.89 26.97 12.57
C VAL A 75 -5.89 27.92 13.24
N GLU A 76 -4.67 27.47 13.45
CA GLU A 76 -3.65 28.23 14.16
C GLU A 76 -3.03 29.33 13.28
N ASP A 77 -2.41 30.32 13.94
CA ASP A 77 -1.66 31.38 13.26
C ASP A 77 -0.56 30.78 12.37
N GLY A 78 -0.36 31.37 11.19
CA GLY A 78 0.62 30.93 10.21
C GLY A 78 0.20 29.69 9.41
N ALA A 79 -1.02 29.16 9.61
CA ALA A 79 -1.61 28.20 8.72
C ALA A 79 -2.13 28.86 7.42
N THR A 80 -2.10 28.12 6.32
CA THR A 80 -2.65 28.56 5.03
C THR A 80 -3.63 27.52 4.51
N ILE A 81 -4.83 27.95 4.11
CA ILE A 81 -5.88 27.10 3.52
C ILE A 81 -6.26 27.70 2.17
N GLY A 82 -6.11 26.91 1.10
CA GLY A 82 -6.42 27.31 -0.26
C GLY A 82 -7.93 27.41 -0.54
N ASP A 83 -8.26 27.94 -1.72
CA ASP A 83 -9.65 28.19 -2.15
C ASP A 83 -10.49 26.90 -2.14
N GLY A 84 -11.78 27.00 -1.84
CA GLY A 84 -12.77 25.94 -2.00
C GLY A 84 -12.63 24.77 -1.02
N CYS A 85 -11.84 24.89 0.04
CA CYS A 85 -11.69 23.85 1.05
C CYS A 85 -12.90 23.80 1.99
N VAL A 86 -13.24 22.58 2.42
CA VAL A 86 -14.26 22.31 3.42
C VAL A 86 -13.61 21.62 4.62
N LEU A 87 -13.72 22.23 5.79
CA LEU A 87 -13.31 21.66 7.08
C LEU A 87 -14.56 21.32 7.87
N GLU A 88 -14.80 20.03 8.12
CA GLU A 88 -15.92 19.57 8.95
C GLU A 88 -15.66 19.89 10.44
N ALA A 89 -16.51 19.42 11.34
CA ALA A 89 -16.38 19.75 12.75
C ALA A 89 -15.08 19.23 13.39
N ARG A 90 -14.50 20.00 14.32
CA ARG A 90 -13.32 19.60 15.14
C ARG A 90 -12.04 19.34 14.35
N VAL A 91 -11.90 19.88 13.17
CA VAL A 91 -10.64 19.81 12.42
C VAL A 91 -9.62 20.75 13.05
N SER A 92 -8.38 20.28 13.18
CA SER A 92 -7.25 21.07 13.69
C SER A 92 -6.19 21.26 12.61
N ILE A 93 -5.94 22.51 12.20
CA ILE A 93 -4.86 22.88 11.28
C ILE A 93 -3.83 23.68 12.08
N LYS A 94 -2.64 23.11 12.22
CA LYS A 94 -1.58 23.67 13.06
C LYS A 94 -0.73 24.68 12.32
N LYS A 95 0.05 25.46 13.08
CA LYS A 95 1.06 26.38 12.55
C LYS A 95 2.01 25.68 11.57
N GLY A 96 2.39 26.36 10.48
CA GLY A 96 3.31 25.83 9.46
C GLY A 96 2.67 24.81 8.50
N VAL A 97 1.34 24.71 8.51
CA VAL A 97 0.58 23.88 7.55
C VAL A 97 0.15 24.71 6.36
N VAL A 98 0.37 24.18 5.17
CA VAL A 98 -0.15 24.70 3.91
C VAL A 98 -1.08 23.65 3.30
N VAL A 99 -2.36 23.94 3.22
CA VAL A 99 -3.39 23.14 2.54
C VAL A 99 -3.69 23.80 1.20
N GLY A 100 -3.59 23.05 0.12
CA GLY A 100 -3.94 23.46 -1.24
C GLY A 100 -5.44 23.71 -1.40
N LYS A 101 -5.94 23.65 -2.63
CA LYS A 101 -7.32 23.99 -2.98
C LYS A 101 -8.24 22.78 -2.99
N ASN A 102 -9.56 23.03 -2.84
CA ASN A 102 -10.62 22.04 -3.01
C ASN A 102 -10.44 20.77 -2.17
N ASN A 103 -9.84 20.90 -0.99
CA ASN A 103 -9.68 19.77 -0.08
C ASN A 103 -10.93 19.63 0.81
N HIS A 104 -11.37 18.39 1.06
CA HIS A 104 -12.41 18.08 2.02
C HIS A 104 -11.81 17.33 3.21
N ILE A 105 -11.83 17.97 4.38
CA ILE A 105 -11.21 17.50 5.61
C ILE A 105 -12.30 17.21 6.62
N PHE A 106 -12.42 15.94 7.00
CA PHE A 106 -13.50 15.42 7.83
C PHE A 106 -13.19 15.53 9.33
N GLU A 107 -14.21 15.23 10.13
CA GLU A 107 -14.23 15.48 11.56
C GLU A 107 -13.04 14.89 12.32
N GLY A 108 -12.49 15.70 13.20
CA GLY A 108 -11.43 15.29 14.12
C GLY A 108 -10.05 15.10 13.47
N ALA A 109 -9.91 15.37 12.17
CA ALA A 109 -8.59 15.31 11.53
C ALA A 109 -7.66 16.37 12.14
N THR A 110 -6.38 16.00 12.35
CA THR A 110 -5.32 16.88 12.86
C THR A 110 -4.16 16.94 11.89
N ILE A 111 -3.95 18.10 11.28
CA ILE A 111 -2.88 18.33 10.31
C ILE A 111 -1.85 19.27 10.93
N GLY A 112 -0.58 18.84 10.94
CA GLY A 112 0.53 19.59 11.51
C GLY A 112 0.80 19.29 12.98
N GLY A 113 0.33 18.15 13.52
CA GLY A 113 0.75 17.70 14.84
C GLY A 113 2.27 17.56 14.94
N LEU A 114 2.83 17.76 16.14
CA LEU A 114 4.26 17.59 16.38
C LEU A 114 4.66 16.13 16.17
N PRO A 115 5.86 15.88 15.63
CA PRO A 115 6.39 14.52 15.54
C PRO A 115 6.41 13.82 16.90
N GLN A 116 6.07 12.53 16.93
CA GLN A 116 6.10 11.72 18.15
C GLN A 116 7.54 11.28 18.47
N CYS A 117 8.41 12.23 18.71
CA CYS A 117 9.82 12.02 18.99
C CYS A 117 10.21 12.64 20.33
N VAL A 118 10.93 11.87 21.17
CA VAL A 118 11.36 12.33 22.49
C VAL A 118 12.44 13.42 22.33
N GLY A 119 12.29 14.52 23.06
CA GLY A 119 13.26 15.61 23.10
C GLY A 119 13.20 16.60 21.93
N LEU A 120 12.23 16.45 21.02
CA LEU A 120 12.00 17.41 19.94
C LEU A 120 11.20 18.62 20.46
N THR A 121 11.61 19.83 20.06
CA THR A 121 10.88 21.06 20.36
C THR A 121 10.08 21.53 19.15
N GLU A 122 9.16 22.47 19.35
CA GLU A 122 8.36 23.02 18.25
C GLU A 122 9.22 23.81 17.24
N GLU A 123 10.25 24.47 17.71
CA GLU A 123 11.19 25.26 16.90
C GLU A 123 12.00 24.39 15.95
N ASP A 124 12.25 23.13 16.31
CA ASP A 124 12.97 22.17 15.46
C ASP A 124 12.13 21.68 14.29
N CYS A 125 10.80 21.87 14.37
CA CYS A 125 9.87 21.27 13.43
C CYS A 125 9.60 22.17 12.22
N GLY A 126 9.64 21.55 11.04
CA GLY A 126 9.21 22.15 9.78
C GLY A 126 7.68 22.17 9.63
N GLY A 127 7.20 22.01 8.41
CA GLY A 127 5.79 22.14 8.07
C GLY A 127 5.10 20.84 7.64
N VAL A 128 3.88 21.04 7.14
CA VAL A 128 3.11 20.06 6.35
C VAL A 128 2.60 20.78 5.11
N ILE A 129 2.71 20.12 3.96
CA ILE A 129 2.11 20.56 2.70
C ILE A 129 1.11 19.51 2.26
N VAL A 130 -0.13 19.90 2.06
CA VAL A 130 -1.18 19.09 1.42
C VAL A 130 -1.50 19.73 0.08
N GLY A 131 -1.49 18.93 -0.98
CA GLY A 131 -1.83 19.35 -2.34
C GLY A 131 -3.31 19.70 -2.50
N ASP A 132 -3.76 19.75 -3.74
CA ASP A 132 -5.13 20.06 -4.11
C ASP A 132 -6.02 18.81 -4.19
N GLY A 133 -7.33 18.96 -4.01
CA GLY A 133 -8.33 17.93 -4.30
C GLY A 133 -8.34 16.72 -3.36
N CYS A 134 -7.66 16.77 -2.23
CA CYS A 134 -7.58 15.64 -1.32
C CYS A 134 -8.86 15.46 -0.49
N VAL A 135 -9.16 14.20 -0.19
CA VAL A 135 -10.19 13.79 0.76
C VAL A 135 -9.51 13.21 2.00
N ILE A 136 -9.55 13.95 3.10
CA ILE A 136 -8.92 13.57 4.38
C ILE A 136 -10.02 13.24 5.37
N ARG A 137 -10.20 11.94 5.64
CA ARG A 137 -11.31 11.41 6.41
C ARG A 137 -11.10 11.57 7.92
N GLU A 138 -12.06 11.06 8.68
CA GLU A 138 -12.20 11.24 10.11
C GLU A 138 -10.95 10.81 10.89
N ASN A 139 -10.51 11.65 11.83
CA ASN A 139 -9.40 11.40 12.74
C ASN A 139 -8.05 11.10 12.06
N VAL A 140 -7.89 11.48 10.81
CA VAL A 140 -6.57 11.40 10.15
C VAL A 140 -5.58 12.30 10.87
N THR A 141 -4.34 11.81 11.06
CA THR A 141 -3.26 12.61 11.64
C THR A 141 -2.09 12.70 10.67
N ILE A 142 -1.61 13.94 10.44
CA ILE A 142 -0.44 14.21 9.60
C ILE A 142 0.52 15.06 10.43
N HIS A 143 1.71 14.53 10.71
CA HIS A 143 2.71 15.21 11.53
C HIS A 143 3.68 16.04 10.71
N ARG A 144 4.20 17.10 11.32
CA ARG A 144 5.20 18.02 10.77
C ARG A 144 6.52 17.29 10.50
N SER A 145 7.37 17.88 9.66
CA SER A 145 8.77 17.44 9.51
C SER A 145 9.54 17.65 10.81
N MET A 146 10.51 16.77 11.08
CA MET A 146 11.48 16.95 12.18
C MET A 146 12.60 17.94 11.84
N ARG A 147 12.56 18.56 10.65
CA ARG A 147 13.55 19.56 10.23
C ARG A 147 12.83 20.86 9.92
N ALA A 148 13.31 21.94 10.51
CA ALA A 148 12.69 23.27 10.41
C ALA A 148 12.58 23.77 8.96
N ASP A 149 13.49 23.35 8.08
CA ASP A 149 13.58 23.74 6.68
C ASP A 149 12.85 22.81 5.70
N ASP A 150 12.14 21.78 6.20
CA ASP A 150 11.45 20.77 5.38
C ASP A 150 9.97 20.63 5.77
N SER A 151 9.25 19.79 5.05
CA SER A 151 7.83 19.51 5.29
C SER A 151 7.49 18.05 5.05
N THR A 152 6.57 17.50 5.81
CA THR A 152 5.82 16.29 5.41
C THR A 152 4.90 16.67 4.25
N VAL A 153 4.85 15.86 3.19
CA VAL A 153 4.12 16.21 1.95
C VAL A 153 3.08 15.17 1.61
N VAL A 154 1.87 15.61 1.33
CA VAL A 154 0.80 14.87 0.69
C VAL A 154 0.51 15.53 -0.65
N GLY A 155 0.58 14.77 -1.74
CA GLY A 155 0.34 15.25 -3.12
C GLY A 155 -1.13 15.56 -3.38
N ASN A 156 -1.46 15.72 -4.67
CA ASN A 156 -2.81 16.06 -5.10
C ASN A 156 -3.72 14.83 -5.19
N ASP A 157 -5.04 15.07 -5.13
CA ASP A 157 -6.09 14.05 -5.37
C ASP A 157 -5.94 12.79 -4.51
N CYS A 158 -5.34 12.91 -3.32
CA CYS A 158 -5.15 11.81 -2.40
C CYS A 158 -6.41 11.53 -1.57
N MET A 159 -6.65 10.26 -1.25
CA MET A 159 -7.70 9.83 -0.32
C MET A 159 -7.08 9.16 0.91
N LEU A 160 -7.13 9.83 2.05
CA LEU A 160 -6.71 9.30 3.35
C LEU A 160 -7.96 8.94 4.14
N MET A 161 -8.25 7.64 4.27
CA MET A 161 -9.46 7.17 4.98
C MET A 161 -9.27 7.25 6.50
N ALA A 162 -10.37 7.02 7.21
CA ALA A 162 -10.45 7.24 8.65
C ALA A 162 -9.31 6.60 9.45
N ASN A 163 -8.81 7.33 10.45
CA ASN A 163 -7.72 6.97 11.37
C ASN A 163 -6.37 6.68 10.68
N THR A 164 -6.17 7.14 9.44
CA THR A 164 -4.86 7.04 8.80
C THR A 164 -3.85 7.92 9.52
N HIS A 165 -2.65 7.41 9.75
CA HIS A 165 -1.53 8.16 10.33
C HIS A 165 -0.39 8.35 9.33
N VAL A 166 0.01 9.59 9.14
CA VAL A 166 1.19 9.99 8.35
C VAL A 166 2.19 10.64 9.31
N ALA A 167 3.27 9.90 9.63
CA ALA A 167 4.31 10.45 10.50
C ALA A 167 5.16 11.51 9.78
N HIS A 168 6.11 12.06 10.53
CA HIS A 168 7.02 13.11 10.10
C HIS A 168 7.82 12.72 8.83
N ASP A 169 8.14 13.69 8.00
CA ASP A 169 9.00 13.58 6.83
C ASP A 169 8.52 12.59 5.74
N CYS A 170 7.27 12.14 5.82
CA CYS A 170 6.67 11.32 4.78
C CYS A 170 6.47 12.11 3.48
N ARG A 171 6.59 11.41 2.34
CA ARG A 171 6.37 11.94 1.00
C ARG A 171 5.33 11.09 0.28
N ILE A 172 4.12 11.58 0.19
CA ILE A 172 3.01 10.91 -0.49
C ILE A 172 2.78 11.60 -1.82
N ALA A 173 2.92 10.87 -2.92
CA ALA A 173 2.70 11.40 -4.26
C ALA A 173 1.20 11.53 -4.58
N ASP A 174 0.87 12.02 -5.78
CA ASP A 174 -0.50 12.27 -6.22
C ASP A 174 -1.33 10.98 -6.34
N GLU A 175 -2.63 11.11 -6.20
CA GLU A 175 -3.65 10.09 -6.40
C GLU A 175 -3.46 8.83 -5.52
N VAL A 176 -2.78 8.95 -4.38
CA VAL A 176 -2.59 7.84 -3.43
C VAL A 176 -3.87 7.63 -2.63
N ILE A 177 -4.24 6.35 -2.47
CA ILE A 177 -5.34 5.94 -1.59
C ILE A 177 -4.79 5.15 -0.42
N MET A 178 -5.04 5.62 0.79
CA MET A 178 -4.76 4.89 2.04
C MET A 178 -6.07 4.57 2.74
N ALA A 179 -6.37 3.29 2.91
CA ALA A 179 -7.59 2.83 3.57
C ALA A 179 -7.49 3.00 5.10
N ASN A 180 -8.59 2.70 5.79
CA ASN A 180 -8.70 2.91 7.24
C ASN A 180 -7.55 2.31 8.04
N ASN A 181 -7.08 3.05 9.05
CA ASN A 181 -6.05 2.62 10.01
C ASN A 181 -4.67 2.30 9.35
N VAL A 182 -4.37 2.83 8.18
CA VAL A 182 -3.01 2.75 7.63
C VAL A 182 -2.07 3.60 8.47
N MET A 183 -0.89 3.06 8.78
CA MET A 183 0.12 3.72 9.61
C MET A 183 1.45 3.82 8.86
N LEU A 184 1.86 5.02 8.52
CA LEU A 184 3.18 5.29 7.95
C LEU A 184 4.10 5.84 9.03
N ALA A 185 5.19 5.16 9.33
CA ALA A 185 6.25 5.69 10.20
C ALA A 185 7.07 6.78 9.47
N GLY A 186 7.98 7.43 10.17
CA GLY A 186 8.74 8.56 9.61
C GLY A 186 9.50 8.25 8.32
N HIS A 187 9.64 9.24 7.45
CA HIS A 187 10.40 9.17 6.18
C HIS A 187 9.88 8.13 5.17
N VAL A 188 8.66 7.64 5.31
CA VAL A 188 8.04 6.75 4.31
C VAL A 188 7.71 7.55 3.06
N SER A 189 8.01 6.98 1.88
CA SER A 189 7.56 7.54 0.62
C SER A 189 6.57 6.61 -0.07
N VAL A 190 5.49 7.19 -0.62
CA VAL A 190 4.43 6.46 -1.33
C VAL A 190 4.32 7.04 -2.74
N GLY A 191 4.55 6.20 -3.73
CA GLY A 191 4.49 6.57 -5.15
C GLY A 191 3.08 6.80 -5.64
N ARG A 192 2.95 7.57 -6.72
CA ARG A 192 1.66 7.96 -7.30
C ARG A 192 0.75 6.77 -7.55
N ARG A 193 -0.55 6.97 -7.31
CA ARG A 193 -1.60 5.97 -7.52
C ARG A 193 -1.36 4.63 -6.79
N ALA A 194 -0.52 4.61 -5.77
CA ALA A 194 -0.42 3.44 -4.89
C ALA A 194 -1.70 3.31 -4.05
N PHE A 195 -2.11 2.08 -3.81
CA PHE A 195 -3.22 1.75 -2.92
C PHE A 195 -2.69 0.98 -1.71
N VAL A 196 -2.88 1.54 -0.53
CA VAL A 196 -2.49 0.89 0.74
C VAL A 196 -3.75 0.51 1.49
N SER A 197 -4.00 -0.80 1.61
CA SER A 197 -5.22 -1.33 2.22
C SER A 197 -5.21 -1.20 3.74
N GLY A 198 -6.39 -1.36 4.34
CA GLY A 198 -6.65 -1.09 5.74
C GLY A 198 -5.72 -1.80 6.73
N ALA A 199 -5.36 -1.10 7.78
CA ALA A 199 -4.48 -1.55 8.85
C ALA A 199 -3.08 -2.02 8.40
N ALA A 200 -2.65 -1.64 7.20
CA ALA A 200 -1.27 -1.86 6.79
C ALA A 200 -0.34 -0.84 7.47
N GLY A 201 0.85 -1.31 7.86
CA GLY A 201 1.89 -0.48 8.48
C GLY A 201 3.18 -0.49 7.67
N ALA A 202 3.83 0.67 7.52
CA ALA A 202 5.13 0.80 6.89
C ALA A 202 6.18 1.29 7.89
N HIS A 203 7.28 0.55 8.02
CA HIS A 203 8.41 0.93 8.86
C HIS A 203 9.10 2.20 8.31
N GLN A 204 9.82 2.91 9.18
CA GLN A 204 10.57 4.10 8.78
C GLN A 204 11.43 3.86 7.54
N PHE A 205 11.50 4.86 6.66
CA PHE A 205 12.28 4.85 5.41
C PHE A 205 11.86 3.84 4.35
N VAL A 206 10.76 3.14 4.54
CA VAL A 206 10.20 2.25 3.50
C VAL A 206 9.66 3.09 2.35
N ARG A 207 9.91 2.61 1.14
CA ARG A 207 9.35 3.19 -0.08
C ARG A 207 8.31 2.24 -0.67
N ILE A 208 7.13 2.76 -0.95
CA ILE A 208 6.06 2.07 -1.68
C ILE A 208 6.03 2.66 -3.09
N GLY A 209 6.32 1.85 -4.10
CA GLY A 209 6.42 2.29 -5.49
C GLY A 209 5.07 2.67 -6.09
N ALA A 210 5.11 3.41 -7.20
CA ALA A 210 3.91 3.84 -7.91
C ALA A 210 3.06 2.65 -8.39
N PHE A 211 1.73 2.82 -8.35
CA PHE A 211 0.76 1.77 -8.70
C PHE A 211 0.90 0.46 -7.91
N ALA A 212 1.67 0.44 -6.83
CA ALA A 212 1.70 -0.73 -5.96
C ALA A 212 0.35 -0.91 -5.25
N MET A 213 -0.03 -2.17 -5.06
CA MET A 213 -1.19 -2.57 -4.27
C MET A 213 -0.70 -3.28 -3.02
N VAL A 214 -0.89 -2.68 -1.87
CA VAL A 214 -0.53 -3.27 -0.58
C VAL A 214 -1.78 -3.83 0.08
N GLY A 215 -1.78 -5.13 0.37
CA GLY A 215 -2.88 -5.84 1.02
C GLY A 215 -3.11 -5.38 2.45
N GLY A 216 -4.33 -5.58 2.95
CA GLY A 216 -4.69 -5.20 4.32
C GLY A 216 -3.85 -5.92 5.37
N GLN A 217 -3.53 -5.23 6.47
CA GLN A 217 -2.69 -5.72 7.58
C GLN A 217 -1.24 -6.06 7.21
N ALA A 218 -0.78 -5.67 6.01
CA ALA A 218 0.62 -5.86 5.65
C ALA A 218 1.56 -5.08 6.59
N HIS A 219 2.66 -5.71 6.99
CA HIS A 219 3.74 -5.10 7.77
C HIS A 219 4.97 -4.95 6.88
N LEU A 220 5.17 -3.75 6.36
CA LEU A 220 6.21 -3.45 5.39
C LEU A 220 7.51 -3.02 6.10
N VAL A 221 8.54 -3.85 6.01
CA VAL A 221 9.89 -3.58 6.55
C VAL A 221 10.94 -3.36 5.45
N ARG A 222 10.57 -3.59 4.19
CA ARG A 222 11.39 -3.41 2.99
C ARG A 222 10.62 -2.63 1.94
N ASP A 223 11.34 -2.09 0.96
CA ASP A 223 10.74 -1.34 -0.14
C ASP A 223 9.81 -2.23 -0.97
N VAL A 224 8.65 -1.68 -1.32
CA VAL A 224 7.68 -2.32 -2.23
C VAL A 224 7.92 -1.78 -3.63
N PRO A 225 8.38 -2.58 -4.60
CA PRO A 225 8.60 -2.09 -5.95
C PRO A 225 7.33 -1.53 -6.61
N PRO A 226 7.47 -0.65 -7.61
CA PRO A 226 6.31 -0.19 -8.39
C PRO A 226 5.56 -1.33 -9.07
N PHE A 227 4.27 -1.14 -9.29
CA PHE A 227 3.40 -2.01 -10.09
C PHE A 227 3.12 -3.40 -9.52
N VAL A 228 3.60 -3.74 -8.33
CA VAL A 228 3.38 -5.06 -7.71
C VAL A 228 2.20 -5.06 -6.75
N THR A 229 1.73 -6.28 -6.45
CA THR A 229 0.78 -6.55 -5.36
C THR A 229 1.50 -7.25 -4.23
N VAL A 230 1.38 -6.70 -3.02
CA VAL A 230 1.82 -7.32 -1.77
C VAL A 230 0.63 -7.94 -1.07
N ASP A 231 0.74 -9.19 -0.65
CA ASP A 231 -0.26 -9.86 0.17
C ASP A 231 -0.30 -9.30 1.60
N GLY A 232 -1.48 -9.20 2.18
CA GLY A 232 -1.66 -8.62 3.49
C GLY A 232 -0.95 -9.39 4.61
N LEU A 233 -1.33 -10.64 4.77
CA LEU A 233 -0.87 -11.46 5.90
C LEU A 233 0.61 -11.86 5.81
N SER A 234 1.08 -12.24 4.62
CA SER A 234 2.48 -12.63 4.42
C SER A 234 3.41 -11.43 4.24
N SER A 235 2.86 -10.26 3.92
CA SER A 235 3.62 -9.06 3.55
C SER A 235 4.65 -9.31 2.43
N GLN A 236 4.34 -10.23 1.53
CA GLN A 236 5.20 -10.63 0.42
C GLN A 236 4.57 -10.30 -0.93
N VAL A 237 5.39 -10.07 -1.95
CA VAL A 237 4.91 -9.85 -3.32
C VAL A 237 4.28 -11.12 -3.88
N VAL A 238 3.06 -11.00 -4.41
CA VAL A 238 2.31 -12.11 -5.01
C VAL A 238 2.15 -11.98 -6.52
N GLY A 239 2.65 -10.92 -7.12
CA GLY A 239 2.61 -10.67 -8.56
C GLY A 239 2.51 -9.21 -8.90
N LEU A 240 2.20 -8.93 -10.17
CA LEU A 240 1.91 -7.57 -10.64
C LEU A 240 0.47 -7.16 -10.28
N ASN A 241 0.27 -5.89 -10.01
CA ASN A 241 -1.05 -5.25 -9.85
C ASN A 241 -1.79 -5.15 -11.21
N SER A 242 -1.95 -6.27 -11.89
CA SER A 242 -2.48 -6.30 -13.27
C SER A 242 -3.88 -5.71 -13.40
N VAL A 243 -4.70 -5.80 -12.35
CA VAL A 243 -6.06 -5.24 -12.34
C VAL A 243 -6.00 -3.73 -12.23
N GLY A 244 -5.26 -3.20 -11.25
CA GLY A 244 -5.08 -1.76 -11.06
C GLY A 244 -4.45 -1.10 -12.28
N LEU A 245 -3.43 -1.72 -12.86
CA LEU A 245 -2.75 -1.21 -14.06
C LEU A 245 -3.68 -1.13 -15.27
N ARG A 246 -4.53 -2.15 -15.53
CA ARG A 246 -5.53 -2.08 -16.61
C ARG A 246 -6.56 -0.98 -16.38
N ARG A 247 -7.06 -0.83 -15.15
CA ARG A 247 -7.99 0.25 -14.78
C ARG A 247 -7.36 1.64 -14.95
N ALA A 248 -6.06 1.73 -14.77
CA ALA A 248 -5.29 2.95 -14.97
C ALA A 248 -4.94 3.23 -16.46
N GLY A 249 -5.37 2.36 -17.40
CA GLY A 249 -5.17 2.55 -18.83
C GLY A 249 -3.84 2.04 -19.39
N PHE A 250 -3.06 1.25 -18.62
CA PHE A 250 -1.83 0.66 -19.14
C PHE A 250 -2.11 -0.31 -20.30
N SER A 251 -1.31 -0.20 -21.35
CA SER A 251 -1.44 -1.02 -22.54
C SER A 251 -1.06 -2.48 -22.29
N THR A 252 -1.50 -3.37 -23.17
CA THR A 252 -1.06 -4.78 -23.15
C THR A 252 0.46 -4.90 -23.35
N ALA A 253 1.07 -3.97 -24.10
CA ALA A 253 2.52 -3.90 -24.29
C ALA A 253 3.24 -3.57 -22.97
N ASP A 254 2.76 -2.57 -22.23
CA ASP A 254 3.32 -2.21 -20.92
C ASP A 254 3.23 -3.37 -19.94
N LEU A 255 2.06 -4.05 -19.90
CA LEU A 255 1.87 -5.22 -19.04
C LEU A 255 2.79 -6.38 -19.40
N ARG A 256 3.09 -6.60 -20.70
CA ARG A 256 4.07 -7.60 -21.13
C ARG A 256 5.48 -7.20 -20.70
N LYS A 257 5.86 -5.93 -20.89
CA LYS A 257 7.15 -5.38 -20.45
C LYS A 257 7.33 -5.55 -18.94
N LEU A 258 6.33 -5.15 -18.14
CA LEU A 258 6.36 -5.34 -16.69
C LEU A 258 6.46 -6.80 -16.25
N LYS A 259 5.78 -7.73 -16.95
CA LYS A 259 5.93 -9.16 -16.68
C LYS A 259 7.35 -9.67 -16.96
N ALA A 260 7.99 -9.18 -18.01
CA ALA A 260 9.39 -9.54 -18.30
C ALA A 260 10.32 -9.03 -17.20
N ILE A 261 10.19 -7.75 -16.80
CA ILE A 261 10.97 -7.15 -15.71
C ILE A 261 10.73 -7.91 -14.39
N TYR A 262 9.48 -8.21 -14.05
CA TYR A 262 9.13 -8.96 -12.86
C TYR A 262 9.86 -10.32 -12.79
N ARG A 263 9.95 -11.03 -13.92
CA ARG A 263 10.70 -12.30 -14.01
C ARG A 263 12.19 -12.09 -13.77
N VAL A 264 12.76 -11.01 -14.28
CA VAL A 264 14.17 -10.68 -14.03
C VAL A 264 14.38 -10.42 -12.54
N VAL A 265 13.53 -9.63 -11.91
CA VAL A 265 13.65 -9.26 -10.48
C VAL A 265 13.52 -10.47 -9.55
N TYR A 266 12.53 -11.35 -9.81
CA TYR A 266 12.14 -12.36 -8.83
C TYR A 266 12.42 -13.81 -9.24
N LYS A 267 12.74 -14.08 -10.51
CA LYS A 267 12.83 -15.45 -11.06
C LYS A 267 14.12 -15.75 -11.81
N SER A 268 15.01 -14.76 -12.00
CA SER A 268 16.19 -14.97 -12.85
C SER A 268 17.33 -15.70 -12.14
N GLY A 269 17.36 -15.69 -10.81
CA GLY A 269 18.51 -16.19 -10.04
C GLY A 269 19.76 -15.30 -10.11
N LEU A 270 19.70 -14.16 -10.80
CA LEU A 270 20.80 -13.20 -10.88
C LEU A 270 21.03 -12.52 -9.53
N ASN A 271 22.26 -12.06 -9.27
CA ASN A 271 22.52 -11.23 -8.11
C ASN A 271 21.95 -9.81 -8.29
N TRP A 272 21.85 -9.06 -7.18
CA TRP A 272 21.18 -7.75 -7.17
C TRP A 272 21.78 -6.77 -8.19
N ARG A 273 23.09 -6.70 -8.29
CA ARG A 273 23.77 -5.80 -9.22
C ARG A 273 23.46 -6.16 -10.67
N GLU A 274 23.52 -7.44 -11.00
CA GLU A 274 23.17 -7.93 -12.34
C GLU A 274 21.72 -7.63 -12.72
N ILE A 275 20.78 -7.75 -11.75
CA ILE A 275 19.36 -7.40 -11.96
C ILE A 275 19.25 -5.92 -12.33
N VAL A 276 19.84 -5.03 -11.52
CA VAL A 276 19.75 -3.57 -11.73
C VAL A 276 20.39 -3.20 -13.06
N ASP A 277 21.63 -3.62 -13.31
CA ASP A 277 22.38 -3.34 -14.54
C ASP A 277 21.62 -3.83 -15.79
N LYS A 278 20.98 -5.00 -15.70
CA LYS A 278 20.19 -5.55 -16.81
C LYS A 278 18.96 -4.71 -17.10
N ILE A 279 18.19 -4.35 -16.05
CA ILE A 279 16.95 -3.58 -16.23
C ILE A 279 17.25 -2.17 -16.71
N GLU A 280 18.29 -1.50 -16.20
CA GLU A 280 18.71 -0.17 -16.64
C GLU A 280 19.13 -0.16 -18.11
N ARG A 281 19.88 -1.16 -18.57
CA ARG A 281 20.30 -1.26 -19.97
C ARG A 281 19.14 -1.54 -20.94
N GLU A 282 18.18 -2.39 -20.53
CA GLU A 282 17.09 -2.84 -21.40
C GLU A 282 15.89 -1.90 -21.39
N HIS A 283 15.78 -1.00 -20.38
CA HIS A 283 14.60 -0.19 -20.16
C HIS A 283 14.95 1.27 -19.84
N THR A 284 15.11 2.07 -20.87
CA THR A 284 15.48 3.49 -20.77
C THR A 284 14.32 4.45 -20.72
N GLU A 285 13.07 3.97 -20.83
CA GLU A 285 11.85 4.80 -20.84
C GLU A 285 10.63 4.09 -20.24
N GLY A 286 9.59 4.87 -19.96
CA GLY A 286 8.29 4.41 -19.52
C GLY A 286 8.34 3.58 -18.22
N VAL A 287 7.50 2.56 -18.14
CA VAL A 287 7.34 1.71 -16.94
C VAL A 287 8.63 0.97 -16.55
N GLY A 288 9.48 0.68 -17.54
CA GLY A 288 10.74 0.01 -17.29
C GLY A 288 11.75 0.91 -16.60
N LEU A 289 11.87 2.17 -17.06
CA LEU A 289 12.75 3.15 -16.42
C LEU A 289 12.29 3.48 -15.00
N GLU A 290 10.97 3.56 -14.76
CA GLU A 290 10.42 3.80 -13.42
C GLU A 290 10.80 2.66 -12.46
N MET A 291 10.70 1.40 -12.90
CA MET A 291 11.15 0.24 -12.13
C MET A 291 12.66 0.27 -11.90
N ALA A 292 13.46 0.52 -12.95
CA ALA A 292 14.92 0.58 -12.86
C ALA A 292 15.39 1.60 -11.82
N ARG A 293 14.90 2.84 -11.91
CA ARG A 293 15.22 3.91 -10.96
C ARG A 293 14.86 3.56 -9.52
N PHE A 294 13.71 2.90 -9.32
CA PHE A 294 13.30 2.48 -8.00
C PHE A 294 14.27 1.42 -7.44
N LEU A 295 14.62 0.43 -8.23
CA LEU A 295 15.52 -0.66 -7.82
C LEU A 295 16.94 -0.17 -7.56
N ALA A 296 17.48 0.70 -8.43
CA ALA A 296 18.83 1.25 -8.30
C ALA A 296 19.06 2.06 -7.01
N THR A 297 18.00 2.66 -6.48
CA THR A 297 18.07 3.56 -5.32
C THR A 297 17.59 2.92 -4.01
N THR A 298 17.26 1.62 -3.98
CA THR A 298 16.86 0.98 -2.73
C THR A 298 18.04 0.79 -1.77
N THR A 299 17.84 1.18 -0.52
CA THR A 299 18.81 0.99 0.57
C THR A 299 18.39 -0.10 1.55
N ARG A 300 17.09 -0.41 1.60
CA ARG A 300 16.51 -1.41 2.50
C ARG A 300 16.33 -2.78 1.83
N GLY A 301 16.63 -2.91 0.56
CA GLY A 301 16.24 -4.03 -0.27
C GLY A 301 14.73 -4.05 -0.54
N ILE A 302 14.30 -4.91 -1.42
CA ILE A 302 12.89 -5.02 -1.82
C ILE A 302 12.17 -6.15 -1.08
N THR A 303 10.85 -6.01 -0.98
CA THR A 303 9.93 -7.05 -0.50
C THR A 303 10.08 -8.31 -1.36
N ALA A 304 10.30 -9.46 -0.72
CA ALA A 304 10.48 -10.73 -1.39
C ALA A 304 9.17 -11.21 -2.04
N GLU A 305 9.29 -12.01 -3.09
CA GLU A 305 8.14 -12.73 -3.65
C GLU A 305 7.76 -13.89 -2.73
N ARG A 306 6.45 -14.13 -2.60
CA ARG A 306 5.92 -15.26 -1.85
C ARG A 306 6.30 -16.56 -2.53
N ALA A 307 6.96 -17.44 -1.80
CA ALA A 307 7.25 -18.79 -2.28
C ALA A 307 5.92 -19.51 -2.59
N VAL A 308 5.80 -20.02 -3.81
CA VAL A 308 4.70 -20.93 -4.15
C VAL A 308 5.02 -22.26 -3.51
N LEU A 309 4.29 -22.63 -2.46
CA LEU A 309 4.40 -23.98 -1.93
C LEU A 309 4.00 -24.96 -3.05
N PRO A 310 4.82 -25.98 -3.34
CA PRO A 310 4.45 -26.98 -4.33
C PRO A 310 3.11 -27.61 -3.92
N THR A 311 2.22 -27.80 -4.87
CA THR A 311 1.02 -28.59 -4.64
C THR A 311 1.43 -29.98 -4.15
N VAL A 312 0.56 -30.68 -3.42
CA VAL A 312 0.85 -32.06 -2.94
C VAL A 312 1.33 -32.96 -4.10
N ALA A 313 0.80 -32.75 -5.31
CA ALA A 313 1.26 -33.45 -6.53
C ALA A 313 2.68 -33.02 -6.92
N GLY A 314 2.97 -31.72 -6.98
CA GLY A 314 4.30 -31.21 -7.32
C GLY A 314 5.36 -31.52 -6.25
N ALA A 315 4.98 -31.57 -4.97
CA ALA A 315 5.87 -32.00 -3.89
C ALA A 315 6.25 -33.51 -4.03
N ARG A 316 5.29 -34.35 -4.44
CA ARG A 316 5.55 -35.77 -4.72
C ARG A 316 6.43 -35.96 -5.95
N GLU A 317 6.24 -35.17 -6.99
CA GLU A 317 7.07 -35.19 -8.21
C GLU A 317 8.49 -34.72 -7.91
N ALA A 318 8.67 -33.61 -7.20
CA ALA A 318 9.99 -33.16 -6.78
C ALA A 318 10.71 -34.16 -5.85
N ALA A 319 9.98 -34.82 -4.96
CA ALA A 319 10.55 -35.85 -4.11
C ALA A 319 10.98 -37.11 -4.92
N ARG A 320 10.22 -37.47 -5.99
CA ARG A 320 10.61 -38.53 -6.91
C ARG A 320 11.89 -38.19 -7.70
N ASP A 321 11.93 -36.98 -8.26
CA ASP A 321 13.10 -36.49 -8.99
C ASP A 321 14.35 -36.41 -8.11
N ALA A 322 14.20 -36.00 -6.85
CA ALA A 322 15.27 -35.97 -5.87
C ALA A 322 15.77 -37.40 -5.53
N ALA A 323 14.85 -38.36 -5.35
CA ALA A 323 15.19 -39.75 -5.10
C ALA A 323 15.93 -40.39 -6.31
N GLU A 324 15.45 -40.13 -7.53
CA GLU A 324 16.09 -40.60 -8.76
C GLU A 324 17.49 -40.03 -8.98
N LYS A 325 17.69 -38.74 -8.60
CA LYS A 325 19.03 -38.12 -8.60
C LYS A 325 19.95 -38.69 -7.55
N ALA A 326 19.43 -38.99 -6.35
CA ALA A 326 20.23 -39.64 -5.31
C ALA A 326 20.67 -41.05 -5.72
N GLU A 327 19.78 -41.85 -6.30
CA GLU A 327 20.12 -43.21 -6.84
C GLU A 327 21.17 -43.10 -7.96
N LYS A 328 21.07 -42.13 -8.86
CA LYS A 328 22.06 -41.90 -9.92
C LYS A 328 23.42 -41.44 -9.39
N ASN A 329 23.46 -40.69 -8.31
CA ASN A 329 24.71 -40.30 -7.67
C ASN A 329 25.36 -41.45 -6.88
N GLU A 330 24.57 -42.28 -6.21
CA GLU A 330 25.06 -43.47 -5.51
C GLU A 330 25.60 -44.51 -6.52
N ALA A 331 25.00 -44.65 -7.72
CA ALA A 331 25.49 -45.52 -8.78
C ALA A 331 26.80 -45.04 -9.45
N ASN A 332 27.18 -43.77 -9.28
CA ASN A 332 28.40 -43.20 -9.84
C ASN A 332 29.54 -43.07 -8.81
N ASP A 333 29.29 -43.39 -7.54
CA ASP A 333 30.28 -43.23 -6.46
C ASP A 333 30.98 -44.57 -6.18
N ASP A 334 31.78 -45.08 -7.17
CA ASP A 334 32.77 -46.14 -6.99
C ASP A 334 34.02 -45.62 -6.22
N ALA A 335 33.87 -44.52 -5.46
CA ALA A 335 34.92 -44.02 -4.58
C ALA A 335 35.00 -44.93 -3.32
N GLU A 336 36.15 -45.58 -3.11
CA GLU A 336 36.49 -46.29 -1.88
C GLU A 336 36.12 -45.47 -0.64
N PRO A 337 35.49 -46.08 0.36
CA PRO A 337 35.09 -45.35 1.58
C PRO A 337 36.36 -44.81 2.27
N VAL A 338 36.42 -43.49 2.40
CA VAL A 338 37.44 -42.77 3.18
C VAL A 338 37.36 -43.30 4.61
N ARG A 339 38.28 -44.16 5.01
CA ARG A 339 38.42 -44.64 6.38
C ARG A 339 39.05 -43.52 7.23
N LEU A 340 38.22 -42.87 8.00
CA LEU A 340 38.69 -41.95 9.06
C LEU A 340 39.47 -42.80 10.08
N ARG A 341 40.79 -42.58 10.14
CA ARG A 341 41.62 -43.11 11.24
C ARG A 341 41.53 -42.11 12.39
N VAL A 342 40.88 -42.51 13.47
CA VAL A 342 40.98 -41.81 14.74
C VAL A 342 42.21 -42.36 15.44
N VAL A 343 43.22 -41.48 15.61
CA VAL A 343 44.49 -41.85 16.32
C VAL A 343 44.61 -40.98 17.59
N ASP A 344 45.27 -41.51 18.60
CA ASP A 344 45.63 -40.76 19.79
C ASP A 344 46.80 -39.81 19.52
N GLU A 345 47.18 -39.05 20.50
CA GLU A 345 48.30 -38.10 20.43
C GLU A 345 49.68 -38.71 20.11
N ASN A 346 49.79 -40.04 20.16
CA ASN A 346 51.00 -40.80 19.80
C ASN A 346 50.85 -41.55 18.48
N GLY A 347 49.76 -41.34 17.72
CA GLY A 347 49.55 -41.96 16.38
C GLY A 347 48.99 -43.38 16.43
N ALA A 348 48.56 -43.89 17.58
CA ALA A 348 47.94 -45.23 17.68
C ALA A 348 46.45 -45.19 17.37
N SER A 349 45.93 -46.26 16.65
CA SER A 349 44.53 -46.32 16.28
C SER A 349 43.64 -46.64 17.47
N LEU A 350 42.68 -45.77 17.75
CA LEU A 350 41.71 -45.90 18.85
C LEU A 350 40.51 -46.82 18.48
N LEU A 351 40.45 -47.38 17.26
CA LEU A 351 39.35 -48.23 16.86
C LEU A 351 39.75 -49.71 16.99
N PRO A 352 38.89 -50.56 17.57
CA PRO A 352 39.14 -52.01 17.68
C PRO A 352 39.14 -52.65 16.27
N PRO A 353 39.88 -53.78 16.07
CA PRO A 353 39.95 -54.45 14.80
C PRO A 353 38.58 -55.04 14.45
N PRO A 354 38.24 -55.06 13.15
CA PRO A 354 36.92 -55.53 12.71
C PRO A 354 36.69 -56.98 13.09
N SER A 355 35.60 -57.25 13.82
CA SER A 355 35.17 -58.59 14.16
C SER A 355 34.72 -59.31 12.86
N LYS A 356 35.33 -60.48 12.59
CA LYS A 356 34.91 -61.39 11.52
C LYS A 356 33.50 -61.93 11.83
N ARG A 357 32.46 -61.32 11.30
CA ARG A 357 31.14 -61.96 11.26
C ARG A 357 31.13 -63.04 10.18
N ARG A 358 30.95 -64.26 10.57
CA ARG A 358 30.60 -65.38 9.65
C ARG A 358 29.19 -65.09 9.13
N VAL A 359 29.10 -65.06 7.80
CA VAL A 359 27.83 -65.15 7.07
C VAL A 359 27.36 -66.60 7.22
N VAL A 360 26.13 -66.77 7.73
CA VAL A 360 25.32 -67.97 7.57
C VAL A 360 24.09 -67.55 6.74
#